data_95b629c45e8be8374a8383a613c1b8ce
#
_entry.id   95b629c45e8be8374a8383a613c1b8ce
#
_cell.length_a   1.000
_cell.length_b   1.000
_cell.length_c   1.000
_cell.angle_alpha   90.00
_cell.angle_beta   90.00
_cell.angle_gamma   90.00
#
_symmetry.space_group_name_H-M   'P 1'
#
loop_
_entity.id
_entity.type
_entity.pdbx_description
1 polymer ?
#
loop_
_entity_poly.entity_id
_entity_poly.type
_entity_poly.pdbx_seq_one_letter_code
_entity_poly.pdbx_strand_id
1 'polypeptide(L)'
;MDYKEQIDKARLPRHIAIIMDGNGRWAKKQGLARMFGHKQGVETVHNITVAATELGVEYLTLYTFSTENWNRPKEEVDALMTLLVDTIVKETPTLMNNNVRLQTIGDIERLPEGTKQKFLGCIEQTSRNTGLTMVIALSYSARWEITNAIQEAVRMAQSGNLRPEDVTEPFVSSLMTTRDMPDPDLLIRTSGEYRISNFLLWQLAYSELYFTDCLWPEFTEQEFYKAIVDYQKRERRFGKTSEQIH
;
A
#
# COMPACT_ATOMS: atom_id res chain seq x y z
N MET A 1 12.70 24.53 2.64
CA MET A 1 13.46 23.89 1.54
C MET A 1 12.45 23.10 0.74
N ASP A 2 12.30 23.35 -0.55
CA ASP A 2 11.34 22.63 -1.38
C ASP A 2 11.99 21.34 -1.88
N TYR A 3 11.52 20.19 -1.39
CA TYR A 3 12.01 18.88 -1.81
C TYR A 3 11.49 18.48 -3.20
N LYS A 4 10.35 19.04 -3.66
CA LYS A 4 9.79 18.73 -4.99
C LYS A 4 10.76 19.10 -6.10
N GLU A 5 11.45 20.25 -5.95
CA GLU A 5 12.44 20.75 -6.94
C GLU A 5 13.73 19.89 -6.98
N GLN A 6 14.00 19.08 -5.94
CA GLN A 6 15.18 18.22 -5.87
C GLN A 6 14.95 16.84 -6.49
N ILE A 7 13.71 16.51 -6.85
CA ILE A 7 13.37 15.20 -7.40
C ILE A 7 13.80 15.10 -8.85
N ASP A 8 14.65 14.12 -9.15
CA ASP A 8 14.97 13.70 -10.51
C ASP A 8 13.83 12.79 -11.03
N LYS A 9 13.03 13.28 -11.97
CA LYS A 9 11.90 12.54 -12.53
C LYS A 9 12.31 11.28 -13.30
N ALA A 10 13.56 11.20 -13.80
CA ALA A 10 14.06 10.01 -14.48
C ALA A 10 14.42 8.85 -13.50
N ARG A 11 14.50 9.15 -12.21
CA ARG A 11 14.86 8.20 -11.14
C ARG A 11 13.75 8.03 -10.09
N LEU A 12 12.50 8.26 -10.47
CA LEU A 12 11.37 8.05 -9.58
C LEU A 12 11.24 6.57 -9.21
N PRO A 13 10.89 6.24 -7.94
CA PRO A 13 10.40 4.92 -7.62
C PRO A 13 9.11 4.66 -8.40
N ARG A 14 9.05 3.55 -9.10
CA ARG A 14 7.90 3.16 -9.89
C ARG A 14 6.71 2.80 -9.00
N HIS A 15 6.99 2.13 -7.87
CA HIS A 15 6.01 1.69 -6.90
C HIS A 15 6.43 2.11 -5.48
N ILE A 16 5.57 2.86 -4.81
CA ILE A 16 5.74 3.28 -3.41
C ILE A 16 4.68 2.58 -2.57
N ALA A 17 5.11 1.92 -1.49
CA ALA A 17 4.23 1.34 -0.49
C ALA A 17 4.31 2.16 0.81
N ILE A 18 3.18 2.39 1.49
CA ILE A 18 3.13 3.21 2.72
C ILE A 18 2.41 2.48 3.85
N ILE A 19 3.09 2.38 5.01
CA ILE A 19 2.48 2.00 6.28
C ILE A 19 2.08 3.28 7.02
N MET A 20 0.79 3.56 7.02
CA MET A 20 0.17 4.79 7.54
C MET A 20 -0.05 4.70 9.06
N ASP A 21 1.04 4.77 9.82
CA ASP A 21 1.00 4.64 11.28
C ASP A 21 0.98 6.01 11.98
N GLY A 22 0.39 6.05 13.18
CA GLY A 22 0.38 7.24 14.03
C GLY A 22 -0.97 7.92 14.22
N ASN A 23 -2.04 7.53 13.52
CA ASN A 23 -3.37 8.13 13.63
C ASN A 23 -3.88 8.24 15.08
N GLY A 24 -3.80 7.14 15.83
CA GLY A 24 -4.25 7.11 17.23
C GLY A 24 -3.36 7.92 18.16
N ARG A 25 -2.03 7.95 17.93
CA ARG A 25 -1.07 8.75 18.70
C ARG A 25 -1.29 10.24 18.48
N TRP A 26 -1.55 10.62 17.22
CA TRP A 26 -1.89 12.00 16.87
C TRP A 26 -3.16 12.46 17.58
N ALA A 27 -4.26 11.69 17.50
CA ALA A 27 -5.51 12.00 18.17
C ALA A 27 -5.31 12.17 19.70
N LYS A 28 -4.53 11.27 20.33
CA LYS A 28 -4.21 11.36 21.76
C LYS A 28 -3.42 12.64 22.09
N LYS A 29 -2.46 13.05 21.27
CA LYS A 29 -1.73 14.31 21.45
C LYS A 29 -2.65 15.54 21.41
N GLN A 30 -3.73 15.48 20.61
CA GLN A 30 -4.74 16.54 20.48
C GLN A 30 -5.86 16.44 21.53
N GLY A 31 -5.82 15.46 22.45
CA GLY A 31 -6.90 15.21 23.41
C GLY A 31 -8.19 14.69 22.78
N LEU A 32 -8.12 14.09 21.59
CA LEU A 32 -9.25 13.62 20.80
C LEU A 32 -9.38 12.10 20.85
N ALA A 33 -10.60 11.59 20.58
CA ALA A 33 -10.82 10.16 20.41
C ALA A 33 -10.08 9.63 19.15
N ARG A 34 -9.60 8.37 19.20
CA ARG A 34 -8.78 7.72 18.17
C ARG A 34 -9.34 7.86 16.75
N MET A 35 -10.67 7.80 16.59
CA MET A 35 -11.35 7.93 15.31
C MET A 35 -11.09 9.27 14.61
N PHE A 36 -10.87 10.36 15.35
CA PHE A 36 -10.52 11.65 14.74
C PHE A 36 -9.17 11.62 14.04
N GLY A 37 -8.20 10.88 14.57
CA GLY A 37 -6.92 10.68 13.88
C GLY A 37 -7.07 9.93 12.56
N HIS A 38 -7.93 8.92 12.50
CA HIS A 38 -8.22 8.21 11.25
C HIS A 38 -8.93 9.11 10.23
N LYS A 39 -9.87 9.96 10.66
CA LYS A 39 -10.51 10.95 9.78
C LYS A 39 -9.49 11.95 9.22
N GLN A 40 -8.59 12.46 10.06
CA GLN A 40 -7.52 13.36 9.59
C GLN A 40 -6.56 12.65 8.64
N GLY A 41 -6.25 11.37 8.91
CA GLY A 41 -5.41 10.54 8.04
C GLY A 41 -5.99 10.32 6.64
N VAL A 42 -7.31 10.46 6.44
CA VAL A 42 -7.95 10.41 5.12
C VAL A 42 -7.54 11.62 4.26
N GLU A 43 -7.46 12.81 4.83
CA GLU A 43 -6.99 14.01 4.12
C GLU A 43 -5.54 13.83 3.67
N THR A 44 -4.70 13.24 4.53
CA THR A 44 -3.32 12.90 4.16
C THR A 44 -3.27 11.92 2.98
N VAL A 45 -4.14 10.88 2.96
CA VAL A 45 -4.24 9.97 1.80
C VAL A 45 -4.55 10.73 0.52
N HIS A 46 -5.52 11.65 0.55
CA HIS A 46 -5.87 12.48 -0.59
C HIS A 46 -4.65 13.27 -1.10
N ASN A 47 -3.99 14.04 -0.22
CA ASN A 47 -2.86 14.89 -0.57
C ASN A 47 -1.67 14.08 -1.13
N ILE A 48 -1.34 12.95 -0.52
CA ILE A 48 -0.25 12.09 -1.00
C ILE A 48 -0.60 11.41 -2.33
N THR A 49 -1.87 11.04 -2.56
CA THR A 49 -2.32 10.50 -3.84
C THR A 49 -2.19 11.55 -4.95
N VAL A 50 -2.58 12.79 -4.69
CA VAL A 50 -2.39 13.90 -5.63
C VAL A 50 -0.91 14.13 -5.91
N ALA A 51 -0.08 14.22 -4.87
CA ALA A 51 1.37 14.41 -5.01
C ALA A 51 2.05 13.29 -5.82
N ALA A 52 1.68 12.03 -5.57
CA ALA A 52 2.18 10.88 -6.32
C ALA A 52 1.76 10.93 -7.81
N THR A 53 0.50 11.30 -8.07
CA THR A 53 -0.03 11.46 -9.42
C THR A 53 0.71 12.56 -10.20
N GLU A 54 0.92 13.74 -9.59
CA GLU A 54 1.63 14.86 -10.21
C GLU A 54 3.11 14.55 -10.52
N LEU A 55 3.75 13.72 -9.70
CA LEU A 55 5.11 13.27 -9.95
C LEU A 55 5.20 12.25 -11.09
N GLY A 56 4.14 11.49 -11.34
CA GLY A 56 4.13 10.40 -12.30
C GLY A 56 4.53 9.04 -11.70
N VAL A 57 4.31 8.84 -10.40
CA VAL A 57 4.43 7.51 -9.77
C VAL A 57 3.38 6.57 -10.38
N GLU A 58 3.78 5.33 -10.70
CA GLU A 58 2.86 4.38 -11.35
C GLU A 58 1.95 3.66 -10.34
N TYR A 59 2.50 3.27 -9.18
CA TYR A 59 1.78 2.53 -8.14
C TYR A 59 1.99 3.14 -6.75
N LEU A 60 0.89 3.28 -6.00
CA LEU A 60 0.88 3.71 -4.61
C LEU A 60 0.07 2.72 -3.79
N THR A 61 0.74 1.85 -3.01
CA THR A 61 0.07 0.88 -2.13
C THR A 61 -0.04 1.41 -0.71
N LEU A 62 -1.25 1.49 -0.19
CA LEU A 62 -1.57 2.00 1.13
C LEU A 62 -2.02 0.87 2.07
N TYR A 63 -1.32 0.69 3.20
CA TYR A 63 -1.67 -0.31 4.20
C TYR A 63 -2.77 0.21 5.11
N THR A 64 -4.02 -0.09 4.78
CA THR A 64 -5.19 0.51 5.46
C THR A 64 -5.72 -0.35 6.59
N PHE A 65 -5.77 -1.68 6.41
CA PHE A 65 -6.30 -2.59 7.42
C PHE A 65 -5.65 -3.97 7.31
N SER A 66 -4.98 -4.41 8.39
CA SER A 66 -4.33 -5.72 8.43
C SER A 66 -5.27 -6.83 8.90
N THR A 67 -4.91 -8.10 8.59
CA THR A 67 -5.65 -9.25 9.11
C THR A 67 -5.65 -9.30 10.64
N GLU A 68 -4.60 -8.79 11.31
CA GLU A 68 -4.50 -8.72 12.76
C GLU A 68 -5.48 -7.68 13.36
N ASN A 69 -5.88 -6.67 12.58
CA ASN A 69 -6.81 -5.63 13.04
C ASN A 69 -8.23 -6.18 13.30
N TRP A 70 -8.59 -7.33 12.73
CA TRP A 70 -9.85 -8.01 13.05
C TRP A 70 -9.95 -8.44 14.53
N ASN A 71 -8.82 -8.54 15.25
CA ASN A 71 -8.78 -8.84 16.69
C ASN A 71 -9.08 -7.62 17.59
N ARG A 72 -9.28 -6.44 17.01
CA ARG A 72 -9.69 -5.24 17.75
C ARG A 72 -11.16 -5.36 18.20
N PRO A 73 -11.61 -4.53 19.17
CA PRO A 73 -13.02 -4.47 19.52
C PRO A 73 -13.91 -4.30 18.29
N LYS A 74 -15.00 -5.06 18.23
CA LYS A 74 -15.88 -5.10 17.05
C LYS A 74 -16.38 -3.72 16.65
N GLU A 75 -16.73 -2.86 17.61
CA GLU A 75 -17.18 -1.48 17.37
C GLU A 75 -16.11 -0.64 16.66
N GLU A 76 -14.82 -0.81 17.03
CA GLU A 76 -13.71 -0.13 16.36
C GLU A 76 -13.54 -0.64 14.92
N VAL A 77 -13.60 -1.95 14.71
CA VAL A 77 -13.51 -2.57 13.37
C VAL A 77 -14.63 -2.09 12.46
N ASP A 78 -15.88 -2.15 12.94
CA ASP A 78 -17.05 -1.73 12.17
C ASP A 78 -16.97 -0.24 11.79
N ALA A 79 -16.55 0.61 12.74
CA ALA A 79 -16.36 2.04 12.49
C ALA A 79 -15.24 2.33 11.49
N LEU A 80 -14.11 1.60 11.54
CA LEU A 80 -13.00 1.75 10.60
C LEU A 80 -13.40 1.29 9.19
N MET A 81 -14.12 0.17 9.05
CA MET A 81 -14.61 -0.33 7.76
C MET A 81 -15.59 0.65 7.13
N THR A 82 -16.53 1.16 7.91
CA THR A 82 -17.50 2.18 7.44
C THR A 82 -16.76 3.43 6.97
N LEU A 83 -15.84 3.97 7.79
CA LEU A 83 -15.05 5.15 7.42
C LEU A 83 -14.27 4.92 6.11
N LEU A 84 -13.60 3.77 5.97
CA LEU A 84 -12.81 3.45 4.78
C LEU A 84 -13.67 3.44 3.53
N VAL A 85 -14.78 2.69 3.54
CA VAL A 85 -15.61 2.52 2.34
C VAL A 85 -16.36 3.80 1.99
N ASP A 86 -16.93 4.50 2.98
CA ASP A 86 -17.59 5.79 2.73
C ASP A 86 -16.61 6.82 2.17
N THR A 87 -15.35 6.81 2.64
CA THR A 87 -14.30 7.66 2.10
C THR A 87 -14.00 7.32 0.64
N ILE A 88 -13.80 6.05 0.32
CA ILE A 88 -13.50 5.61 -1.06
C ILE A 88 -14.63 5.97 -2.00
N VAL A 89 -15.88 5.73 -1.59
CA VAL A 89 -17.08 6.12 -2.39
C VAL A 89 -17.08 7.64 -2.63
N LYS A 90 -16.81 8.43 -1.60
CA LYS A 90 -16.77 9.90 -1.70
C LYS A 90 -15.63 10.39 -2.59
N GLU A 91 -14.47 9.75 -2.54
CA GLU A 91 -13.29 10.12 -3.31
C GLU A 91 -13.29 9.57 -4.75
N THR A 92 -14.17 8.63 -5.09
CA THR A 92 -14.22 8.03 -6.44
C THR A 92 -14.34 9.07 -7.58
N PRO A 93 -15.16 10.14 -7.49
CA PRO A 93 -15.18 11.19 -8.52
C PRO A 93 -13.82 11.90 -8.66
N THR A 94 -13.12 12.14 -7.55
CA THR A 94 -11.77 12.75 -7.55
C THR A 94 -10.75 11.83 -8.21
N LEU A 95 -10.81 10.51 -7.93
CA LEU A 95 -9.97 9.52 -8.59
C LEU A 95 -10.20 9.49 -10.10
N MET A 96 -11.47 9.54 -10.54
CA MET A 96 -11.83 9.61 -11.95
C MET A 96 -11.27 10.87 -12.62
N ASN A 97 -11.44 12.04 -12.00
CA ASN A 97 -10.97 13.32 -12.54
C ASN A 97 -9.45 13.40 -12.65
N ASN A 98 -8.72 12.70 -11.76
CA ASN A 98 -7.26 12.67 -11.76
C ASN A 98 -6.69 11.44 -12.51
N ASN A 99 -7.52 10.70 -13.24
CA ASN A 99 -7.12 9.50 -13.98
C ASN A 99 -6.43 8.44 -13.08
N VAL A 100 -6.84 8.32 -11.80
CA VAL A 100 -6.31 7.36 -10.84
C VAL A 100 -7.13 6.08 -10.90
N ARG A 101 -6.48 4.93 -11.08
CA ARG A 101 -7.08 3.60 -11.02
C ARG A 101 -7.05 3.10 -9.58
N LEU A 102 -8.18 2.64 -9.06
CA LEU A 102 -8.29 1.98 -7.76
C LEU A 102 -8.13 0.47 -7.90
N GLN A 103 -7.29 -0.13 -7.07
CA GLN A 103 -7.14 -1.58 -6.93
C GLN A 103 -7.11 -1.98 -5.45
N THR A 104 -7.20 -3.28 -5.18
CA THR A 104 -7.09 -3.82 -3.82
C THR A 104 -6.29 -5.10 -3.78
N ILE A 105 -5.62 -5.32 -2.66
CA ILE A 105 -4.99 -6.58 -2.27
C ILE A 105 -5.48 -7.00 -0.88
N GLY A 106 -5.54 -8.32 -0.62
CA GLY A 106 -5.95 -8.88 0.67
C GLY A 106 -7.27 -9.65 0.59
N ASP A 107 -7.75 -10.07 1.76
CA ASP A 107 -8.94 -10.90 1.93
C ASP A 107 -10.22 -10.05 1.99
N ILE A 108 -10.69 -9.59 0.84
CA ILE A 108 -11.92 -8.80 0.74
C ILE A 108 -13.19 -9.64 0.97
N GLU A 109 -13.09 -10.96 0.91
CA GLU A 109 -14.22 -11.85 1.19
C GLU A 109 -14.66 -11.80 2.67
N ARG A 110 -13.76 -11.36 3.57
CA ARG A 110 -14.09 -11.11 4.99
C ARG A 110 -14.93 -9.86 5.23
N LEU A 111 -15.03 -8.97 4.26
CA LEU A 111 -15.80 -7.74 4.40
C LEU A 111 -17.32 -8.05 4.45
N PRO A 112 -18.11 -7.26 5.21
CA PRO A 112 -19.57 -7.32 5.09
C PRO A 112 -20.01 -7.11 3.65
N GLU A 113 -20.95 -7.91 3.15
CA GLU A 113 -21.31 -7.96 1.72
C GLU A 113 -21.64 -6.57 1.15
N GLY A 114 -22.46 -5.76 1.85
CA GLY A 114 -22.79 -4.41 1.39
C GLY A 114 -21.59 -3.46 1.30
N THR A 115 -20.59 -3.64 2.18
CA THR A 115 -19.32 -2.89 2.18
C THR A 115 -18.47 -3.31 0.99
N LYS A 116 -18.33 -4.63 0.78
CA LYS A 116 -17.60 -5.23 -0.34
C LYS A 116 -18.15 -4.76 -1.68
N GLN A 117 -19.49 -4.81 -1.88
CA GLN A 117 -20.12 -4.40 -3.13
C GLN A 117 -19.87 -2.93 -3.45
N LYS A 118 -20.00 -2.02 -2.48
CA LYS A 118 -19.68 -0.60 -2.66
C LYS A 118 -18.22 -0.41 -3.10
N PHE A 119 -17.30 -1.10 -2.45
CA PHE A 119 -15.86 -1.02 -2.74
C PHE A 119 -15.54 -1.53 -4.15
N LEU A 120 -16.07 -2.70 -4.52
CA LEU A 120 -15.90 -3.27 -5.87
C LEU A 120 -16.51 -2.35 -6.96
N GLY A 121 -17.63 -1.69 -6.66
CA GLY A 121 -18.21 -0.69 -7.55
C GLY A 121 -17.28 0.50 -7.83
N CYS A 122 -16.52 0.96 -6.82
CA CYS A 122 -15.51 2.03 -7.01
C CYS A 122 -14.33 1.55 -7.86
N ILE A 123 -13.88 0.30 -7.66
CA ILE A 123 -12.81 -0.32 -8.46
C ILE A 123 -13.24 -0.40 -9.93
N GLU A 124 -14.45 -0.88 -10.19
CA GLU A 124 -14.99 -0.98 -11.57
C GLU A 124 -15.10 0.39 -12.24
N GLN A 125 -15.63 1.40 -11.54
CA GLN A 125 -15.74 2.76 -12.08
C GLN A 125 -14.39 3.33 -12.52
N THR A 126 -13.31 3.06 -11.77
CA THR A 126 -11.96 3.59 -12.05
C THR A 126 -11.10 2.66 -12.92
N SER A 127 -11.61 1.49 -13.31
CA SER A 127 -10.86 0.41 -13.99
C SER A 127 -10.19 0.84 -15.30
N ARG A 128 -10.79 1.80 -16.01
CA ARG A 128 -10.28 2.31 -17.30
C ARG A 128 -9.27 3.45 -17.16
N ASN A 129 -9.05 3.96 -15.95
CA ASN A 129 -8.03 4.98 -15.71
C ASN A 129 -6.63 4.41 -15.96
N THR A 130 -5.75 5.22 -16.52
CA THR A 130 -4.43 4.83 -17.00
C THR A 130 -3.26 5.55 -16.31
N GLY A 131 -3.56 6.43 -15.37
CA GLY A 131 -2.58 7.13 -14.56
C GLY A 131 -2.10 6.31 -13.36
N LEU A 132 -1.90 6.97 -12.21
CA LEU A 132 -1.52 6.30 -10.95
C LEU A 132 -2.49 5.15 -10.63
N THR A 133 -1.95 3.99 -10.28
CA THR A 133 -2.72 2.90 -9.67
C THR A 133 -2.60 2.99 -8.15
N MET A 134 -3.69 3.40 -7.47
CA MET A 134 -3.79 3.40 -6.02
C MET A 134 -4.28 2.03 -5.55
N VAL A 135 -3.46 1.35 -4.76
CA VAL A 135 -3.74 -0.01 -4.25
C VAL A 135 -4.04 0.05 -2.76
N ILE A 136 -5.23 -0.37 -2.39
CA ILE A 136 -5.65 -0.46 -0.99
C ILE A 136 -5.37 -1.86 -0.47
N ALA A 137 -4.40 -2.00 0.45
CA ALA A 137 -4.17 -3.25 1.17
C ALA A 137 -5.19 -3.35 2.31
N LEU A 138 -6.26 -4.12 2.07
CA LEU A 138 -7.42 -4.23 2.93
C LEU A 138 -7.61 -5.66 3.40
N SER A 139 -7.73 -5.86 4.73
CA SER A 139 -7.73 -7.21 5.31
C SER A 139 -6.53 -8.03 4.82
N TYR A 140 -5.37 -7.37 4.72
CA TYR A 140 -4.15 -7.91 4.14
C TYR A 140 -3.13 -8.26 5.22
N SER A 141 -2.40 -9.34 5.03
CA SER A 141 -1.10 -9.58 5.63
C SER A 141 -0.28 -10.54 4.76
N ALA A 142 1.03 -10.37 4.75
CA ALA A 142 1.90 -11.16 3.87
C ALA A 142 1.91 -12.65 4.24
N ARG A 143 1.84 -13.00 5.54
CA ARG A 143 1.77 -14.41 5.95
C ARG A 143 0.47 -15.07 5.48
N TRP A 144 -0.67 -14.36 5.53
CA TRP A 144 -1.93 -14.83 4.98
C TRP A 144 -1.80 -15.05 3.46
N GLU A 145 -1.26 -14.07 2.75
CA GLU A 145 -1.08 -14.13 1.29
C GLU A 145 -0.20 -15.30 0.87
N ILE A 146 0.98 -15.47 1.49
CA ILE A 146 1.91 -16.57 1.22
C ILE A 146 1.24 -17.91 1.53
N THR A 147 0.51 -18.00 2.64
CA THR A 147 -0.23 -19.24 3.00
C THR A 147 -1.27 -19.61 1.94
N ASN A 148 -2.02 -18.61 1.43
CA ASN A 148 -2.99 -18.84 0.36
C ASN A 148 -2.32 -19.27 -0.95
N ALA A 149 -1.19 -18.66 -1.31
CA ALA A 149 -0.42 -19.06 -2.49
C ALA A 149 0.07 -20.53 -2.38
N ILE A 150 0.56 -20.93 -1.19
CA ILE A 150 0.96 -22.32 -0.94
C ILE A 150 -0.24 -23.28 -1.04
N GLN A 151 -1.39 -22.90 -0.46
CA GLN A 151 -2.61 -23.74 -0.53
C GLN A 151 -3.06 -23.91 -1.98
N GLU A 152 -2.99 -22.87 -2.80
CA GLU A 152 -3.34 -22.96 -4.22
C GLU A 152 -2.37 -23.87 -4.98
N ALA A 153 -1.06 -23.70 -4.78
CA ALA A 153 -0.05 -24.58 -5.36
C ALA A 153 -0.29 -26.07 -4.99
N VAL A 154 -0.66 -26.34 -3.73
CA VAL A 154 -1.00 -27.70 -3.29
C VAL A 154 -2.25 -28.24 -4.01
N ARG A 155 -3.31 -27.43 -4.17
CA ARG A 155 -4.51 -27.83 -4.94
C ARG A 155 -4.16 -28.15 -6.40
N MET A 156 -3.33 -27.33 -7.03
CA MET A 156 -2.86 -27.55 -8.41
C MET A 156 -2.04 -28.84 -8.52
N ALA A 157 -1.16 -29.13 -7.54
CA ALA A 157 -0.40 -30.38 -7.51
C ALA A 157 -1.30 -31.60 -7.30
N GLN A 158 -2.29 -31.53 -6.41
CA GLN A 158 -3.26 -32.64 -6.18
C GLN A 158 -4.12 -32.92 -7.42
N SER A 159 -4.42 -31.91 -8.23
CA SER A 159 -5.14 -32.08 -9.51
C SER A 159 -4.24 -32.48 -10.68
N GLY A 160 -2.94 -32.70 -10.45
CA GLY A 160 -1.97 -33.07 -11.48
C GLY A 160 -1.53 -31.95 -12.41
N ASN A 161 -1.87 -30.69 -12.08
CA ASN A 161 -1.58 -29.51 -12.89
C ASN A 161 -0.29 -28.78 -12.48
N LEU A 162 0.45 -29.27 -11.48
CA LEU A 162 1.69 -28.68 -11.00
C LEU A 162 2.64 -29.77 -10.52
N ARG A 163 3.88 -29.74 -10.98
CA ARG A 163 4.98 -30.57 -10.49
C ARG A 163 5.89 -29.75 -9.58
N PRO A 164 6.62 -30.38 -8.64
CA PRO A 164 7.53 -29.66 -7.74
C PRO A 164 8.56 -28.75 -8.47
N GLU A 165 9.08 -29.20 -9.60
CA GLU A 165 10.05 -28.48 -10.43
C GLU A 165 9.46 -27.23 -11.13
N ASP A 166 8.14 -27.14 -11.27
CA ASP A 166 7.44 -26.00 -11.85
C ASP A 166 7.23 -24.86 -10.82
N VAL A 167 7.47 -25.16 -9.52
CA VAL A 167 7.37 -24.17 -8.43
C VAL A 167 8.63 -23.30 -8.41
N THR A 168 8.58 -22.18 -9.11
CA THR A 168 9.64 -21.18 -9.20
C THR A 168 9.22 -19.88 -8.49
N GLU A 169 10.16 -18.95 -8.25
CA GLU A 169 9.80 -17.62 -7.69
C GLU A 169 8.75 -16.88 -8.54
N PRO A 170 8.87 -16.81 -9.90
CA PRO A 170 7.81 -16.23 -10.73
C PRO A 170 6.46 -16.95 -10.60
N PHE A 171 6.47 -18.27 -10.48
CA PHE A 171 5.22 -19.03 -10.26
C PHE A 171 4.58 -18.65 -8.92
N VAL A 172 5.36 -18.59 -7.83
CA VAL A 172 4.84 -18.17 -6.51
C VAL A 172 4.31 -16.74 -6.58
N SER A 173 5.04 -15.81 -7.22
CA SER A 173 4.59 -14.43 -7.43
C SER A 173 3.25 -14.37 -8.21
N SER A 174 3.04 -15.26 -9.18
CA SER A 174 1.78 -15.32 -9.95
C SER A 174 0.56 -15.73 -9.13
N LEU A 175 0.76 -16.34 -7.97
CA LEU A 175 -0.29 -16.72 -7.03
C LEU A 175 -0.59 -15.65 -5.97
N MET A 176 0.24 -14.59 -5.89
CA MET A 176 0.03 -13.48 -4.96
C MET A 176 -1.10 -12.54 -5.44
N THR A 177 -1.69 -11.82 -4.51
CA THR A 177 -2.69 -10.77 -4.84
C THR A 177 -2.06 -9.58 -5.56
N THR A 178 -0.73 -9.48 -5.53
CA THR A 178 0.10 -8.45 -6.19
C THR A 178 0.63 -8.84 -7.57
N ARG A 179 0.21 -9.98 -8.13
CA ARG A 179 0.76 -10.58 -9.37
C ARG A 179 0.78 -9.66 -10.60
N ASP A 180 -0.14 -8.70 -10.66
CA ASP A 180 -0.30 -7.81 -11.82
C ASP A 180 0.36 -6.43 -11.61
N MET A 181 1.21 -6.29 -10.59
CA MET A 181 1.91 -5.05 -10.28
C MET A 181 3.40 -5.30 -9.99
N PRO A 182 4.28 -4.32 -10.22
CA PRO A 182 5.69 -4.45 -9.84
C PRO A 182 5.84 -4.47 -8.31
N ASP A 183 6.93 -5.07 -7.83
CA ASP A 183 7.32 -4.98 -6.43
C ASP A 183 7.59 -3.51 -6.04
N PRO A 184 7.36 -3.12 -4.77
CA PRO A 184 7.67 -1.77 -4.31
C PRO A 184 9.17 -1.45 -4.40
N ASP A 185 9.51 -0.29 -4.96
CA ASP A 185 10.87 0.25 -4.92
C ASP A 185 11.18 0.88 -3.57
N LEU A 186 10.16 1.53 -2.98
CA LEU A 186 10.26 2.27 -1.72
C LEU A 186 9.11 1.91 -0.79
N LEU A 187 9.44 1.50 0.44
CA LEU A 187 8.49 1.43 1.55
C LEU A 187 8.71 2.63 2.48
N ILE A 188 7.65 3.38 2.73
CA ILE A 188 7.62 4.45 3.73
C ILE A 188 6.82 3.97 4.94
N ARG A 189 7.36 4.16 6.16
CA ARG A 189 6.60 3.99 7.39
C ARG A 189 6.70 5.22 8.26
N THR A 190 5.53 5.74 8.66
CA THR A 190 5.40 6.89 9.57
C THR A 190 5.42 6.45 11.04
N SER A 191 5.63 7.43 11.94
CA SER A 191 5.49 7.34 13.40
C SER A 191 6.64 6.71 14.19
N GLY A 192 7.87 6.65 13.63
CA GLY A 192 9.06 6.23 14.37
C GLY A 192 9.13 4.74 14.72
N GLU A 193 8.43 3.89 13.99
CA GLU A 193 8.41 2.45 14.22
C GLU A 193 9.20 1.71 13.14
N TYR A 194 10.23 0.99 13.55
CA TYR A 194 11.21 0.33 12.67
C TYR A 194 10.85 -1.16 12.44
N ARG A 195 9.67 -1.41 11.88
CA ARG A 195 9.17 -2.75 11.51
C ARG A 195 8.21 -2.65 10.35
N ILE A 196 8.01 -3.73 9.59
CA ILE A 196 7.10 -3.78 8.43
C ILE A 196 5.73 -4.38 8.75
N SER A 197 5.51 -4.86 9.96
CA SER A 197 4.22 -5.30 10.49
C SER A 197 3.47 -6.28 9.58
N ASN A 198 4.16 -7.32 9.10
CA ASN A 198 3.57 -8.34 8.23
C ASN A 198 3.02 -7.79 6.90
N PHE A 199 3.61 -6.68 6.40
CA PHE A 199 3.24 -6.05 5.15
C PHE A 199 4.20 -6.44 4.04
N LEU A 200 3.69 -6.98 2.90
CA LEU A 200 4.40 -7.25 1.64
C LEU A 200 5.75 -7.98 1.79
N LEU A 201 5.85 -9.01 2.67
CA LEU A 201 7.13 -9.71 2.97
C LEU A 201 7.83 -10.24 1.72
N TRP A 202 7.07 -10.81 0.77
CA TRP A 202 7.61 -11.34 -0.47
C TRP A 202 8.10 -10.23 -1.38
N GLN A 203 7.30 -9.19 -1.55
CA GLN A 203 7.50 -8.11 -2.51
C GLN A 203 8.56 -7.09 -2.05
N LEU A 204 8.81 -6.97 -0.73
CA LEU A 204 9.78 -6.02 -0.17
C LEU A 204 11.23 -6.53 -0.15
N ALA A 205 11.51 -7.69 -0.76
CA ALA A 205 12.83 -8.34 -0.69
C ALA A 205 14.00 -7.43 -1.11
N TYR A 206 13.77 -6.52 -2.06
CA TYR A 206 14.76 -5.55 -2.56
C TYR A 206 14.30 -4.10 -2.48
N SER A 207 13.26 -3.82 -1.69
CA SER A 207 12.75 -2.46 -1.51
C SER A 207 13.65 -1.63 -0.61
N GLU A 208 13.80 -0.35 -0.92
CA GLU A 208 14.39 0.61 0.00
C GLU A 208 13.39 0.96 1.11
N LEU A 209 13.87 1.07 2.36
CA LEU A 209 13.04 1.34 3.51
C LEU A 209 13.29 2.77 4.02
N TYR A 210 12.23 3.55 4.18
CA TYR A 210 12.28 4.89 4.75
C TYR A 210 11.37 4.97 5.98
N PHE A 211 11.95 5.27 7.14
CA PHE A 211 11.24 5.42 8.41
C PHE A 211 11.28 6.88 8.84
N THR A 212 10.15 7.44 9.27
CA THR A 212 10.05 8.82 9.77
C THR A 212 9.29 8.86 11.09
N ASP A 213 9.69 9.75 11.99
CA ASP A 213 9.00 10.02 13.26
C ASP A 213 7.68 10.78 13.07
N CYS A 214 7.47 11.38 11.88
CA CYS A 214 6.24 12.07 11.54
C CYS A 214 5.03 11.14 11.69
N LEU A 215 3.99 11.58 12.36
CA LEU A 215 2.72 10.83 12.47
C LEU A 215 1.93 10.96 11.17
N TRP A 216 1.19 9.90 10.76
CA TRP A 216 0.49 9.92 9.47
C TRP A 216 -0.37 11.16 9.23
N PRO A 217 -1.21 11.67 10.17
CA PRO A 217 -1.97 12.89 9.95
C PRO A 217 -1.13 14.16 9.72
N GLU A 218 0.16 14.14 10.05
CA GLU A 218 1.11 15.25 9.90
C GLU A 218 2.05 15.05 8.71
N PHE A 219 1.93 13.91 8.00
CA PHE A 219 2.79 13.56 6.86
C PHE A 219 2.35 14.33 5.61
N THR A 220 3.05 15.44 5.35
CA THR A 220 2.78 16.34 4.24
C THR A 220 3.40 15.86 2.93
N GLU A 221 3.03 16.51 1.81
CA GLU A 221 3.68 16.30 0.51
C GLU A 221 5.20 16.55 0.59
N GLN A 222 5.67 17.49 1.41
CA GLN A 222 7.10 17.75 1.57
C GLN A 222 7.82 16.58 2.26
N GLU A 223 7.19 15.93 3.24
CA GLU A 223 7.74 14.71 3.85
C GLU A 223 7.75 13.53 2.84
N PHE A 224 6.74 13.42 1.99
CA PHE A 224 6.70 12.45 0.90
C PHE A 224 7.81 12.70 -0.13
N TYR A 225 8.00 13.93 -0.58
CA TYR A 225 9.08 14.30 -1.49
C TYR A 225 10.46 14.06 -0.88
N LYS A 226 10.63 14.36 0.39
CA LYS A 226 11.86 14.09 1.15
C LYS A 226 12.20 12.60 1.15
N ALA A 227 11.21 11.72 1.33
CA ALA A 227 11.42 10.27 1.26
C ALA A 227 11.88 9.82 -0.14
N ILE A 228 11.33 10.41 -1.20
CA ILE A 228 11.74 10.14 -2.59
C ILE A 228 13.17 10.66 -2.84
N VAL A 229 13.51 11.86 -2.39
CA VAL A 229 14.87 12.41 -2.51
C VAL A 229 15.88 11.55 -1.75
N ASP A 230 15.52 11.02 -0.58
CA ASP A 230 16.37 10.08 0.17
C ASP A 230 16.57 8.77 -0.61
N TYR A 231 15.50 8.19 -1.16
CA TYR A 231 15.56 7.02 -2.03
C TYR A 231 16.51 7.24 -3.22
N GLN A 232 16.44 8.40 -3.88
CA GLN A 232 17.26 8.72 -5.06
C GLN A 232 18.76 8.87 -4.75
N LYS A 233 19.14 9.07 -3.49
CA LYS A 233 20.53 9.12 -3.06
C LYS A 233 21.15 7.73 -2.85
N ARG A 234 20.32 6.69 -2.81
CA ARG A 234 20.77 5.32 -2.55
C ARG A 234 21.17 4.62 -3.85
N GLU A 235 22.15 3.72 -3.75
CA GLU A 235 22.58 2.85 -4.82
C GLU A 235 21.88 1.49 -4.68
N ARG A 236 21.03 1.12 -5.64
CA ARG A 236 20.30 -0.17 -5.63
C ARG A 236 21.13 -1.21 -6.38
N ARG A 237 21.69 -2.14 -5.65
CA ARG A 237 22.68 -3.11 -6.20
C ARG A 237 22.08 -4.45 -6.63
N PHE A 238 20.96 -4.85 -6.08
CA PHE A 238 20.31 -6.15 -6.38
C PHE A 238 21.29 -7.34 -6.30
N GLY A 239 22.15 -7.35 -5.25
CA GLY A 239 23.18 -8.39 -5.04
C GLY A 239 24.45 -8.24 -5.87
N LYS A 240 24.58 -7.20 -6.71
CA LYS A 240 25.80 -6.87 -7.49
C LYS A 240 26.75 -5.97 -6.67
N THR A 241 28.01 -5.88 -7.10
CA THR A 241 28.96 -4.86 -6.60
C THR A 241 28.73 -3.51 -7.30
N SER A 242 29.23 -2.41 -6.71
CA SER A 242 29.08 -1.07 -7.33
C SER A 242 29.72 -1.01 -8.71
N GLU A 243 30.86 -1.72 -8.93
CA GLU A 243 31.56 -1.77 -10.23
C GLU A 243 30.79 -2.56 -11.30
N GLN A 244 29.77 -3.35 -10.93
CA GLN A 244 28.94 -4.10 -11.88
C GLN A 244 27.68 -3.35 -12.31
N ILE A 245 27.45 -2.17 -11.74
CA ILE A 245 26.25 -1.36 -11.99
C ILE A 245 26.59 -0.16 -12.89
N HIS A 246 27.87 0.24 -12.95
CA HIS A 246 28.41 1.36 -13.74
C HIS A 246 29.13 0.88 -14.99
#